data_670904eff0111e8cb051143809a5b883
#
_entry.id   670904eff0111e8cb051143809a5b883
#
_cell.length_a   1.000
_cell.length_b   1.000
_cell.length_c   1.000
_cell.angle_alpha   90.00
_cell.angle_beta   90.00
_cell.angle_gamma   90.00
#
_symmetry.space_group_name_H-M   'P 1'
#
loop_
_entity.id
_entity.type
_entity.pdbx_description
1 polymer ?
#
loop_
_entity_poly.entity_id
_entity_poly.type
_entity_poly.pdbx_seq_one_letter_code
_entity_poly.pdbx_strand_id
1 'polypeptide(L)'
;MGTTSQVCVIPGDDAAPEAMYASLRVLHSLDLPIEWDCTPAGKELLDLGVDEREELFQARIDAADTVLFGASNGTSPGARYMRWGKLTFANVRPIRWQTGFRSPLKAPEDVDYIIVRENLEDKYVGVMGNARDLLDACLSDPRSRLPAGAAEGRFAAKIIT
;
A
#
# COMPACT_ATOMS: atom_id res chain seq x y z
N MET A 1 33.13 11.53 2.63
CA MET A 1 32.44 10.36 3.24
C MET A 1 31.00 10.44 2.76
N GLY A 2 30.52 9.43 2.04
CA GLY A 2 29.11 9.41 1.63
C GLY A 2 28.21 9.29 2.87
N THR A 3 27.07 9.97 2.87
CA THR A 3 26.05 9.82 3.91
C THR A 3 25.44 8.43 3.78
N THR A 4 25.37 7.68 4.89
CA THR A 4 24.62 6.42 4.95
C THR A 4 23.12 6.74 4.98
N SER A 5 22.34 6.09 4.10
CA SER A 5 20.89 6.27 4.06
C SER A 5 20.21 5.31 5.04
N GLN A 6 19.22 5.83 5.76
CA GLN A 6 18.37 5.05 6.68
C GLN A 6 17.15 4.52 5.94
N VAL A 7 16.97 3.21 5.91
CA VAL A 7 15.81 2.56 5.25
C VAL A 7 14.99 1.79 6.27
N CYS A 8 13.76 2.26 6.50
CA CYS A 8 12.80 1.48 7.27
C CYS A 8 12.27 0.33 6.41
N VAL A 9 12.43 -0.90 6.89
CA VAL A 9 11.96 -2.11 6.21
C VAL A 9 10.69 -2.62 6.89
N ILE A 10 9.60 -2.63 6.14
CA ILE A 10 8.33 -3.22 6.57
C ILE A 10 8.14 -4.53 5.81
N PRO A 11 8.27 -5.69 6.46
CA PRO A 11 8.24 -6.98 5.75
C PRO A 11 6.92 -7.29 5.02
N GLY A 12 5.81 -6.69 5.46
CA GLY A 12 4.50 -6.93 4.87
C GLY A 12 3.74 -8.08 5.52
N ASP A 13 2.71 -8.59 4.81
CA ASP A 13 1.79 -9.62 5.31
C ASP A 13 1.93 -10.95 4.56
N ASP A 14 1.28 -11.98 5.07
CA ASP A 14 1.18 -13.33 4.48
C ASP A 14 2.56 -13.92 4.15
N ALA A 15 2.85 -14.17 2.89
CA ALA A 15 4.14 -14.70 2.41
C ALA A 15 5.20 -13.61 2.14
N ALA A 16 4.85 -12.33 2.25
CA ALA A 16 5.75 -11.24 1.94
C ALA A 16 6.98 -11.16 2.84
N PRO A 17 6.92 -11.43 4.16
CA PRO A 17 8.09 -11.43 5.02
C PRO A 17 9.18 -12.41 4.55
N GLU A 18 8.80 -13.61 4.10
CA GLU A 18 9.75 -14.60 3.58
C GLU A 18 10.51 -14.06 2.36
N ALA A 19 9.80 -13.48 1.41
CA ALA A 19 10.40 -12.86 0.23
C ALA A 19 11.26 -11.65 0.59
N MET A 20 10.82 -10.82 1.55
CA MET A 20 11.55 -9.65 2.02
C MET A 20 12.88 -10.04 2.65
N TYR A 21 12.90 -11.01 3.56
CA TYR A 21 14.15 -11.46 4.20
C TYR A 21 15.13 -12.10 3.21
N ALA A 22 14.62 -12.83 2.21
CA ALA A 22 15.45 -13.35 1.13
C ALA A 22 16.07 -12.21 0.31
N SER A 23 15.30 -11.16 0.00
CA SER A 23 15.76 -9.97 -0.72
C SER A 23 16.80 -9.19 0.08
N LEU A 24 16.58 -8.99 1.39
CA LEU A 24 17.53 -8.31 2.28
C LEU A 24 18.88 -9.02 2.33
N ARG A 25 18.90 -10.36 2.31
CA ARG A 25 20.17 -11.11 2.25
C ARG A 25 20.99 -10.77 1.00
N VAL A 26 20.32 -10.60 -0.14
CA VAL A 26 20.97 -10.16 -1.38
C VAL A 26 21.43 -8.71 -1.25
N LEU A 27 20.57 -7.81 -0.77
CA LEU A 27 20.91 -6.39 -0.61
C LEU A 27 22.10 -6.17 0.33
N HIS A 28 22.17 -6.90 1.46
CA HIS A 28 23.32 -6.83 2.38
C HIS A 28 24.62 -7.31 1.73
N SER A 29 24.57 -8.24 0.76
CA SER A 29 25.77 -8.71 0.06
C SER A 29 26.36 -7.70 -0.92
N LEU A 30 25.64 -6.60 -1.21
CA LEU A 30 26.07 -5.55 -2.15
C LEU A 30 26.91 -4.46 -1.47
N ASP A 31 27.10 -4.51 -0.16
CA ASP A 31 27.87 -3.53 0.64
C ASP A 31 27.50 -2.07 0.34
N LEU A 32 26.20 -1.80 0.26
CA LEU A 32 25.66 -0.48 0.01
C LEU A 32 25.74 0.39 1.28
N PRO A 33 25.93 1.72 1.16
CA PRO A 33 25.91 2.63 2.30
C PRO A 33 24.48 2.86 2.82
N ILE A 34 23.82 1.77 3.25
CA ILE A 34 22.43 1.74 3.71
C ILE A 34 22.38 1.03 5.06
N GLU A 35 21.70 1.68 6.00
CA GLU A 35 21.30 1.06 7.26
C GLU A 35 19.85 0.60 7.17
N TRP A 36 19.62 -0.69 7.41
CA TRP A 36 18.33 -1.34 7.26
C TRP A 36 17.68 -1.53 8.63
N ASP A 37 16.64 -0.75 8.93
CA ASP A 37 15.84 -0.87 10.15
C ASP A 37 14.57 -1.68 9.90
N CYS A 38 14.57 -2.97 10.26
CA CYS A 38 13.44 -3.87 10.06
C CYS A 38 12.41 -3.73 11.18
N THR A 39 11.16 -3.45 10.83
CA THR A 39 10.04 -3.49 11.77
C THR A 39 9.70 -4.94 12.15
N PRO A 40 9.04 -5.17 13.31
CA PRO A 40 8.53 -6.48 13.69
C PRO A 40 7.56 -7.04 12.63
N ALA A 41 7.55 -8.36 12.48
CA ALA A 41 6.61 -9.07 11.62
C ALA A 41 6.17 -10.39 12.26
N GLY A 42 5.12 -11.00 11.72
CA GLY A 42 4.62 -12.28 12.20
C GLY A 42 4.25 -12.24 13.69
N LYS A 43 4.77 -13.20 14.48
CA LYS A 43 4.44 -13.32 15.90
C LYS A 43 4.84 -12.11 16.72
N GLU A 44 6.04 -11.56 16.49
CA GLU A 44 6.51 -10.37 17.22
C GLU A 44 5.56 -9.18 17.07
N LEU A 45 5.00 -9.02 15.87
CA LEU A 45 3.99 -8.00 15.61
C LEU A 45 2.69 -8.28 16.35
N LEU A 46 2.28 -9.55 16.45
CA LEU A 46 1.03 -9.94 17.12
C LEU A 46 1.11 -9.76 18.64
N ASP A 47 2.29 -9.82 19.21
CA ASP A 47 2.51 -9.65 20.67
C ASP A 47 2.37 -8.16 21.10
N LEU A 48 2.39 -7.21 20.18
CA LEU A 48 2.16 -5.77 20.44
C LEU A 48 0.68 -5.41 20.43
N GLY A 49 0.29 -4.41 21.23
CA GLY A 49 -1.03 -3.77 21.15
C GLY A 49 -1.26 -3.05 19.83
N VAL A 50 -2.52 -2.78 19.46
CA VAL A 50 -2.84 -2.11 18.19
C VAL A 50 -2.24 -0.72 18.12
N ASP A 51 -2.43 0.09 19.18
CA ASP A 51 -1.91 1.45 19.23
C ASP A 51 -0.38 1.47 19.25
N GLU A 52 0.23 0.56 20.01
CA GLU A 52 1.68 0.40 20.10
C GLU A 52 2.30 0.05 18.73
N ARG A 53 1.64 -0.79 17.91
CA ARG A 53 2.06 -1.09 16.54
C ARG A 53 2.05 0.16 15.66
N GLU A 54 0.96 0.90 15.67
CA GLU A 54 0.81 2.11 14.86
C GLU A 54 1.87 3.16 15.24
N GLU A 55 2.07 3.42 16.53
CA GLU A 55 3.09 4.36 17.03
C GLU A 55 4.50 3.92 16.64
N LEU A 56 4.84 2.64 16.82
CA LEU A 56 6.14 2.10 16.47
C LEU A 56 6.44 2.27 14.97
N PHE A 57 5.49 1.91 14.12
CA PHE A 57 5.68 2.01 12.67
C PHE A 57 5.76 3.46 12.21
N GLN A 58 4.94 4.35 12.74
CA GLN A 58 5.02 5.78 12.44
C GLN A 58 6.39 6.35 12.82
N ALA A 59 6.86 6.07 14.03
CA ALA A 59 8.15 6.56 14.51
C ALA A 59 9.32 6.08 13.61
N ARG A 60 9.32 4.82 13.19
CA ARG A 60 10.36 4.27 12.31
C ARG A 60 10.30 4.81 10.89
N ILE A 61 9.08 4.97 10.33
CA ILE A 61 8.88 5.59 9.03
C ILE A 61 9.36 7.05 9.04
N ASP A 62 9.08 7.79 10.13
CA ASP A 62 9.46 9.20 10.25
C ASP A 62 10.97 9.40 10.44
N ALA A 63 11.65 8.45 11.07
CA ALA A 63 13.08 8.48 11.28
C ALA A 63 13.91 8.09 10.04
N ALA A 64 13.31 7.43 9.05
CA ALA A 64 14.00 6.92 7.87
C ALA A 64 13.97 7.90 6.68
N ASP A 65 14.98 7.84 5.83
CA ASP A 65 15.02 8.57 4.57
C ASP A 65 14.02 8.00 3.54
N THR A 66 13.77 6.68 3.62
CA THR A 66 12.83 5.98 2.75
C THR A 66 12.34 4.68 3.37
N VAL A 67 11.32 4.07 2.77
CA VAL A 67 10.71 2.83 3.23
C VAL A 67 10.79 1.77 2.15
N LEU A 68 11.32 0.58 2.50
CA LEU A 68 11.18 -0.63 1.71
C LEU A 68 10.02 -1.44 2.26
N PHE A 69 8.92 -1.49 1.51
CA PHE A 69 7.67 -2.11 1.95
C PHE A 69 7.38 -3.39 1.17
N GLY A 70 7.14 -4.48 1.88
CA GLY A 70 6.70 -5.76 1.32
C GLY A 70 5.24 -5.71 0.85
N ALA A 71 4.78 -6.79 0.23
CA ALA A 71 3.38 -6.88 -0.18
C ALA A 71 2.46 -6.90 1.03
N SER A 72 1.28 -6.27 0.91
CA SER A 72 0.28 -6.21 1.97
C SER A 72 -1.11 -6.41 1.41
N ASN A 73 -1.93 -7.17 2.14
CA ASN A 73 -3.38 -7.28 1.91
C ASN A 73 -4.16 -6.08 2.48
N GLY A 74 -3.47 -5.09 3.06
CA GLY A 74 -4.04 -3.88 3.66
C GLY A 74 -4.10 -3.93 5.19
N THR A 75 -3.63 -4.99 5.83
CA THR A 75 -3.63 -5.14 7.29
C THR A 75 -2.28 -4.81 7.92
N SER A 76 -1.21 -4.69 7.12
CA SER A 76 0.12 -4.34 7.60
C SER A 76 0.15 -2.94 8.22
N PRO A 77 0.64 -2.80 9.46
CA PRO A 77 0.84 -1.49 10.07
C PRO A 77 1.74 -0.61 9.20
N GLY A 78 1.55 0.70 9.29
CA GLY A 78 2.31 1.66 8.49
C GLY A 78 1.78 1.89 7.07
N ALA A 79 1.10 0.93 6.43
CA ALA A 79 0.54 1.11 5.08
C ALA A 79 -0.43 2.31 5.02
N ARG A 80 -1.29 2.42 6.02
CA ARG A 80 -2.23 3.53 6.16
C ARG A 80 -1.51 4.85 6.42
N TYR A 81 -0.52 4.84 7.30
CA TYR A 81 0.28 6.03 7.61
C TYR A 81 1.07 6.52 6.39
N MET A 82 1.72 5.63 5.66
CA MET A 82 2.40 6.01 4.41
C MET A 82 1.45 6.64 3.41
N ARG A 83 0.24 6.11 3.24
CA ARG A 83 -0.73 6.62 2.28
C ARG A 83 -1.28 7.97 2.69
N TRP A 84 -1.88 8.08 3.88
CA TRP A 84 -2.62 9.27 4.32
C TRP A 84 -1.85 10.16 5.28
N GLY A 85 -0.97 9.62 6.10
CA GLY A 85 -0.09 10.41 6.97
C GLY A 85 1.02 11.13 6.21
N LYS A 86 1.68 10.40 5.30
CA LYS A 86 2.73 10.95 4.42
C LYS A 86 2.20 11.52 3.09
N LEU A 87 0.90 11.41 2.83
CA LEU A 87 0.25 11.91 1.60
C LEU A 87 0.94 11.41 0.32
N THR A 88 1.27 10.12 0.26
CA THR A 88 1.91 9.53 -0.92
C THR A 88 0.89 9.36 -2.05
N PHE A 89 0.62 10.42 -2.79
CA PHE A 89 -0.45 10.46 -3.78
C PHE A 89 -0.15 9.68 -5.05
N ALA A 90 1.10 9.56 -5.46
CA ALA A 90 1.50 8.93 -6.70
C ALA A 90 2.13 7.55 -6.49
N ASN A 91 1.50 6.52 -7.02
CA ASN A 91 2.07 5.19 -7.12
C ASN A 91 2.65 5.01 -8.52
N VAL A 92 3.97 5.05 -8.61
CA VAL A 92 4.71 4.95 -9.88
C VAL A 92 5.14 3.50 -10.09
N ARG A 93 4.65 2.87 -11.15
CA ARG A 93 4.87 1.45 -11.46
C ARG A 93 5.54 1.30 -12.82
N PRO A 94 6.88 1.14 -12.87
CA PRO A 94 7.55 0.79 -14.11
C PRO A 94 7.20 -0.65 -14.49
N ILE A 95 6.79 -0.84 -15.73
CA ILE A 95 6.45 -2.13 -16.32
C ILE A 95 7.35 -2.34 -17.52
N ARG A 96 8.24 -3.30 -17.42
CA ARG A 96 9.16 -3.65 -18.51
C ARG A 96 9.24 -5.16 -18.65
N TRP A 97 9.05 -5.63 -19.88
CA TRP A 97 9.30 -7.03 -20.15
C TRP A 97 10.81 -7.32 -20.17
N GLN A 98 11.19 -8.47 -19.67
CA GLN A 98 12.57 -8.94 -19.69
C GLN A 98 12.71 -10.22 -20.47
N THR A 99 13.77 -10.33 -21.28
CA THR A 99 14.08 -11.53 -22.06
C THR A 99 14.14 -12.77 -21.18
N GLY A 100 13.49 -13.85 -21.62
CA GLY A 100 13.43 -15.12 -20.91
C GLY A 100 12.22 -15.31 -20.01
N PHE A 101 11.42 -14.27 -19.75
CA PHE A 101 10.16 -14.42 -19.04
C PHE A 101 8.99 -14.72 -19.98
N ARG A 102 8.08 -15.60 -19.54
CA ARG A 102 6.85 -15.88 -20.27
C ARG A 102 5.89 -14.68 -20.16
N SER A 103 5.21 -14.37 -21.25
CA SER A 103 4.18 -13.34 -21.31
C SER A 103 2.93 -13.89 -21.98
N PRO A 104 1.72 -13.47 -21.55
CA PRO A 104 0.49 -13.76 -22.29
C PRO A 104 0.36 -12.93 -23.57
N LEU A 105 1.20 -11.92 -23.76
CA LEU A 105 1.22 -11.07 -24.95
C LEU A 105 1.95 -11.77 -26.10
N LYS A 106 1.52 -11.52 -27.34
CA LYS A 106 2.15 -12.07 -28.53
C LYS A 106 3.51 -11.44 -28.86
N ALA A 107 3.67 -10.15 -28.53
CA ALA A 107 4.89 -9.38 -28.74
C ALA A 107 5.17 -8.57 -27.46
N PRO A 108 5.78 -9.17 -26.44
CA PRO A 108 6.06 -8.48 -25.18
C PRO A 108 7.32 -7.61 -25.23
N GLU A 109 8.12 -7.69 -26.30
CA GLU A 109 9.42 -7.06 -26.43
C GLU A 109 9.34 -5.53 -26.37
N ASP A 110 8.22 -4.96 -26.82
CA ASP A 110 7.97 -3.53 -26.85
C ASP A 110 7.33 -2.99 -25.55
N VAL A 111 7.15 -3.85 -24.54
CA VAL A 111 6.55 -3.43 -23.26
C VAL A 111 7.61 -2.74 -22.42
N ASP A 112 7.58 -1.40 -22.41
CA ASP A 112 8.39 -0.53 -21.56
C ASP A 112 7.60 0.76 -21.29
N TYR A 113 6.85 0.80 -20.18
CA TYR A 113 6.03 1.96 -19.83
C TYR A 113 5.91 2.11 -18.30
N ILE A 114 5.45 3.27 -17.86
CA ILE A 114 5.21 3.59 -16.46
C ILE A 114 3.72 3.84 -16.26
N ILE A 115 3.12 3.12 -15.33
CA ILE A 115 1.77 3.42 -14.83
C ILE A 115 1.93 4.35 -13.62
N VAL A 116 1.31 5.53 -13.69
CA VAL A 116 1.16 6.41 -12.53
C VAL A 116 -0.28 6.30 -12.05
N ARG A 117 -0.44 5.89 -10.78
CA ARG A 117 -1.74 5.73 -10.15
C ARG A 117 -1.87 6.69 -8.98
N GLU A 118 -2.97 7.42 -8.96
CA GLU A 118 -3.37 8.20 -7.81
C GLU A 118 -3.78 7.29 -6.63
N ASN A 119 -3.41 7.64 -5.39
CA ASN A 119 -3.56 6.79 -4.22
C ASN A 119 -4.48 7.33 -3.12
N LEU A 120 -4.84 8.60 -3.13
CA LEU A 120 -5.51 9.27 -2.00
C LEU A 120 -7.00 9.44 -2.22
N GLU A 121 -7.42 9.62 -3.47
CA GLU A 121 -8.79 9.90 -3.87
C GLU A 121 -9.59 8.64 -4.20
N ASP A 122 -10.75 8.81 -4.83
CA ASP A 122 -11.64 7.76 -5.27
C ASP A 122 -12.18 6.94 -4.07
N LYS A 123 -12.31 5.65 -4.24
CA LYS A 123 -12.79 4.71 -3.21
C LYS A 123 -11.79 4.51 -2.06
N TYR A 124 -10.55 4.93 -2.24
CA TYR A 124 -9.51 4.82 -1.21
C TYR A 124 -9.71 5.76 -0.04
N VAL A 125 -10.50 6.82 -0.17
CA VAL A 125 -10.89 7.68 0.96
C VAL A 125 -11.67 6.93 2.05
N GLY A 126 -12.17 5.72 1.74
CA GLY A 126 -12.80 4.83 2.73
C GLY A 126 -14.20 5.27 3.18
N VAL A 127 -14.86 6.16 2.43
CA VAL A 127 -16.26 6.55 2.73
C VAL A 127 -17.18 5.43 2.29
N MET A 128 -17.56 4.60 3.26
CA MET A 128 -18.42 3.44 3.07
C MET A 128 -19.47 3.34 4.19
N GLY A 129 -20.62 2.76 3.90
CA GLY A 129 -21.68 2.57 4.88
C GLY A 129 -22.79 1.66 4.39
N ASN A 130 -23.90 1.63 5.15
CA ASN A 130 -25.12 0.97 4.71
C ASN A 130 -25.84 1.86 3.71
N ALA A 131 -26.34 1.27 2.62
CA ALA A 131 -27.00 2.04 1.59
C ALA A 131 -28.27 2.74 2.09
N ARG A 132 -28.94 2.18 3.09
CA ARG A 132 -30.12 2.81 3.75
C ARG A 132 -29.77 4.15 4.37
N ASP A 133 -28.63 4.22 5.11
CA ASP A 133 -28.19 5.46 5.75
C ASP A 133 -27.94 6.57 4.70
N LEU A 134 -27.41 6.18 3.54
CA LEU A 134 -27.19 7.09 2.42
C LEU A 134 -28.51 7.60 1.82
N LEU A 135 -29.49 6.72 1.68
CA LEU A 135 -30.83 7.08 1.16
C LEU A 135 -31.58 7.98 2.15
N ASP A 136 -31.50 7.69 3.45
CA ASP A 136 -32.12 8.47 4.52
C ASP A 136 -31.50 9.87 4.65
N ALA A 137 -30.20 10.01 4.31
CA ALA A 137 -29.53 11.30 4.24
C ALA A 137 -29.93 12.17 3.04
N CYS A 138 -30.97 11.78 2.27
CA CYS A 138 -31.53 12.53 1.16
C CYS A 138 -30.60 12.87 0.01
N LEU A 139 -29.71 11.95 -0.35
CA LEU A 139 -28.95 12.03 -1.60
C LEU A 139 -29.87 11.69 -2.80
N SER A 140 -30.99 12.38 -2.89
CA SER A 140 -31.99 12.22 -3.96
C SER A 140 -31.69 13.12 -5.15
N ASP A 141 -30.69 12.76 -5.94
CA ASP A 141 -30.64 13.32 -7.30
C ASP A 141 -31.73 12.62 -8.14
N PRO A 142 -32.65 13.36 -8.78
CA PRO A 142 -33.68 12.77 -9.61
C PRO A 142 -33.14 11.90 -10.77
N ARG A 143 -31.87 12.06 -11.11
CA ARG A 143 -31.17 11.29 -12.11
C ARG A 143 -30.62 9.97 -11.57
N SER A 144 -30.58 9.79 -10.23
CA SER A 144 -30.10 8.56 -9.61
C SER A 144 -30.96 7.38 -10.02
N ARG A 145 -30.31 6.26 -10.33
CA ARG A 145 -30.95 5.00 -10.64
C ARG A 145 -30.31 3.91 -9.76
N LEU A 146 -30.94 3.65 -8.65
CA LEU A 146 -30.51 2.57 -7.77
C LEU A 146 -31.16 1.27 -8.21
N PRO A 147 -30.41 0.14 -8.22
CA PRO A 147 -31.01 -1.15 -8.49
C PRO A 147 -32.00 -1.56 -7.40
N ALA A 148 -32.95 -2.44 -7.75
CA ALA A 148 -33.88 -3.02 -6.78
C ALA A 148 -33.08 -3.70 -5.64
N GLY A 149 -33.51 -3.46 -4.39
CA GLY A 149 -32.84 -4.00 -3.20
C GLY A 149 -31.58 -3.24 -2.78
N ALA A 150 -31.22 -2.14 -3.45
CA ALA A 150 -30.03 -1.36 -3.10
C ALA A 150 -30.02 -0.84 -1.66
N ALA A 151 -31.19 -0.58 -1.07
CA ALA A 151 -31.32 -0.12 0.32
C ALA A 151 -30.82 -1.14 1.36
N GLU A 152 -30.76 -2.42 1.01
CA GLU A 152 -30.28 -3.52 1.88
C GLU A 152 -28.77 -3.78 1.69
N GLY A 153 -28.16 -3.11 0.71
CA GLY A 153 -26.74 -3.26 0.40
C GLY A 153 -25.83 -2.30 1.20
N ARG A 154 -24.59 -2.26 0.76
CA ARG A 154 -23.59 -1.29 1.22
C ARG A 154 -23.22 -0.35 0.08
N PHE A 155 -22.82 0.86 0.42
CA PHE A 155 -22.27 1.80 -0.54
C PHE A 155 -20.80 2.08 -0.30
N ALA A 156 -20.11 2.51 -1.35
CA ALA A 156 -18.81 3.14 -1.28
C ALA A 156 -18.85 4.42 -2.14
N ALA A 157 -18.48 5.55 -1.56
CA ALA A 157 -18.44 6.81 -2.29
C ALA A 157 -17.09 6.99 -2.99
N LYS A 158 -17.13 7.52 -4.21
CA LYS A 158 -15.98 8.01 -4.94
C LYS A 158 -15.88 9.52 -4.71
N ILE A 159 -14.76 9.97 -4.13
CA ILE A 159 -14.49 11.41 -3.96
C ILE A 159 -13.35 11.77 -4.90
N ILE A 160 -13.56 12.83 -5.66
CA ILE A 160 -12.58 13.40 -6.60
C ILE A 160 -12.54 14.89 -6.31
N THR A 161 -11.38 15.44 -6.05
CA THR A 161 -11.12 16.87 -5.84
C THR A 161 -10.44 17.52 -7.02
#